data_c942f0b1718248cac6f0da35fb161b2a
#
_entry.id   c942f0b1718248cac6f0da35fb161b2a
#
_cell.length_a   1.000
_cell.length_b   1.000
_cell.length_c   1.000
_cell.angle_alpha   90.00
_cell.angle_beta   90.00
_cell.angle_gamma   90.00
#
_symmetry.space_group_name_H-M   'P 1'
#
loop_
_entity.id
_entity.type
_entity.pdbx_description
1 polymer ?
#
loop_
_entity_poly.entity_id
_entity_poly.type
_entity_poly.pdbx_seq_one_letter_code
_entity_poly.pdbx_strand_id
1 'polypeptide(L)'
;MKKIALITGITGQDGSYLAEFLLEKNYEVHGIKRRSSSFNTQRVDHIYQDKHENDVNFYMHYGDLTDATNLIRIVKETRPDEIYNLGAQSHVAVSFDSPEYTADVDALGTLRILEAIRILGLENTTKFYQASTSELYGLIQEKTQSEKTPFYPRSPYAVAKLYAYWIVINYREAYNIYACNDILFNHESPR
;
A
#
# COMPACT_ATOMS: atom_id res chain seq x y z
N MET A 1 3.04 24.66 3.44
CA MET A 1 3.09 23.69 2.33
C MET A 1 2.01 22.65 2.53
N LYS A 2 1.37 22.16 1.47
CA LYS A 2 0.44 21.03 1.54
C LYS A 2 1.24 19.78 1.90
N LYS A 3 0.62 18.86 2.65
CA LYS A 3 1.18 17.53 2.85
C LYS A 3 1.03 16.69 1.59
N ILE A 4 2.00 15.84 1.32
CA ILE A 4 2.04 14.96 0.15
C ILE A 4 1.78 13.52 0.60
N ALA A 5 0.79 12.88 0.00
CA ALA A 5 0.47 11.47 0.23
C ALA A 5 0.72 10.65 -1.04
N LEU A 6 1.41 9.51 -0.89
CA LEU A 6 1.59 8.51 -1.95
C LEU A 6 0.77 7.27 -1.60
N ILE A 7 -0.12 6.84 -2.51
CA ILE A 7 -1.02 5.70 -2.32
C ILE A 7 -0.72 4.64 -3.39
N THR A 8 -0.30 3.45 -2.97
CA THR A 8 -0.32 2.28 -3.86
C THR A 8 -1.71 1.65 -3.86
N GLY A 9 -2.11 1.02 -4.96
CA GLY A 9 -3.48 0.49 -5.05
C GLY A 9 -4.56 1.55 -5.12
N ILE A 10 -4.24 2.74 -5.63
CA ILE A 10 -5.13 3.92 -5.72
C ILE A 10 -6.45 3.63 -6.45
N THR A 11 -6.46 2.70 -7.39
CA THR A 11 -7.63 2.32 -8.18
C THR A 11 -8.50 1.25 -7.50
N GLY A 12 -8.09 0.78 -6.32
CA GLY A 12 -8.87 -0.14 -5.49
C GLY A 12 -9.98 0.58 -4.71
N GLN A 13 -10.78 -0.21 -3.98
CA GLN A 13 -11.84 0.31 -3.11
C GLN A 13 -11.28 1.32 -2.11
N ASP A 14 -10.41 0.89 -1.23
CA ASP A 14 -9.88 1.71 -0.13
C ASP A 14 -9.01 2.87 -0.64
N GLY A 15 -8.20 2.61 -1.68
CA GLY A 15 -7.36 3.64 -2.29
C GLY A 15 -8.16 4.81 -2.85
N SER A 16 -9.31 4.53 -3.48
CA SER A 16 -10.17 5.58 -4.04
C SER A 16 -10.84 6.45 -2.96
N TYR A 17 -11.34 5.84 -1.90
CA TYR A 17 -11.93 6.59 -0.77
C TYR A 17 -10.88 7.38 -0.01
N LEU A 18 -9.70 6.79 0.22
CA LEU A 18 -8.61 7.48 0.88
C LEU A 18 -8.14 8.69 0.08
N ALA A 19 -8.07 8.57 -1.26
CA ALA A 19 -7.70 9.69 -2.12
C ALA A 19 -8.67 10.86 -1.97
N GLU A 20 -9.98 10.63 -2.03
CA GLU A 20 -11.01 11.65 -1.82
C GLU A 20 -10.86 12.31 -0.46
N PHE A 21 -10.77 11.51 0.59
CA PHE A 21 -10.64 11.99 1.95
C PHE A 21 -9.39 12.87 2.17
N LEU A 22 -8.26 12.50 1.56
CA LEU A 22 -7.03 13.29 1.67
C LEU A 22 -7.10 14.59 0.85
N LEU A 23 -7.73 14.56 -0.34
CA LEU A 23 -7.99 15.76 -1.13
C LEU A 23 -8.89 16.77 -0.35
N GLU A 24 -9.95 16.30 0.30
CA GLU A 24 -10.79 17.12 1.18
C GLU A 24 -10.00 17.74 2.34
N LYS A 25 -8.94 17.06 2.80
CA LYS A 25 -8.01 17.56 3.83
C LYS A 25 -6.88 18.43 3.27
N ASN A 26 -6.99 18.83 2.00
CA ASN A 26 -6.02 19.69 1.33
C ASN A 26 -4.60 19.07 1.20
N TYR A 27 -4.52 17.75 1.03
CA TYR A 27 -3.29 17.08 0.63
C TYR A 27 -3.07 17.20 -0.88
N GLU A 28 -1.82 17.09 -1.29
CA GLU A 28 -1.43 16.68 -2.64
C GLU A 28 -1.36 15.15 -2.65
N VAL A 29 -2.14 14.50 -3.52
CA VAL A 29 -2.29 13.04 -3.55
C VAL A 29 -1.66 12.48 -4.81
N HIS A 30 -0.71 11.59 -4.64
CA HIS A 30 -0.07 10.81 -5.69
C HIS A 30 -0.52 9.35 -5.61
N GLY A 31 -1.06 8.82 -6.70
CA GLY A 31 -1.50 7.44 -6.78
C GLY A 31 -0.62 6.59 -7.70
N ILE A 32 -0.25 5.39 -7.27
CA ILE A 32 0.41 4.39 -8.13
C ILE A 32 -0.65 3.46 -8.70
N LYS A 33 -0.71 3.37 -10.04
CA LYS A 33 -1.54 2.42 -10.79
C LYS A 33 -0.69 1.53 -11.69
N ARG A 34 -1.06 0.26 -11.79
CA ARG A 34 -0.41 -0.66 -12.73
C ARG A 34 -0.85 -0.37 -14.18
N ARG A 35 0.04 -0.64 -15.12
CA ARG A 35 -0.33 -0.69 -16.52
C ARG A 35 -1.25 -1.90 -16.75
N SER A 36 -2.41 -1.65 -17.33
CA SER A 36 -3.37 -2.68 -17.72
C SER A 36 -3.83 -2.45 -19.15
N SER A 37 -4.20 -3.53 -19.85
CA SER A 37 -4.82 -3.45 -21.17
C SER A 37 -6.29 -3.03 -21.10
N SER A 38 -6.95 -3.22 -19.97
CA SER A 38 -8.30 -2.73 -19.69
C SER A 38 -8.26 -1.48 -18.82
N PHE A 39 -9.31 -0.65 -18.91
CA PHE A 39 -9.48 0.49 -18.01
C PHE A 39 -9.70 0.00 -16.58
N ASN A 40 -8.93 0.52 -15.64
CA ASN A 40 -8.99 0.16 -14.23
C ASN A 40 -9.03 1.38 -13.30
N THR A 41 -9.38 2.56 -13.83
CA THR A 41 -9.38 3.84 -13.10
C THR A 41 -10.77 4.34 -12.72
N GLN A 42 -11.84 3.62 -13.05
CA GLN A 42 -13.24 4.06 -12.88
C GLN A 42 -13.56 4.61 -11.49
N ARG A 43 -12.94 4.05 -10.43
CA ARG A 43 -13.16 4.50 -9.04
C ARG A 43 -12.55 5.87 -8.73
N VAL A 44 -11.64 6.36 -9.59
CA VAL A 44 -10.92 7.64 -9.39
C VAL A 44 -11.06 8.60 -10.57
N ASP A 45 -11.80 8.21 -11.63
CA ASP A 45 -11.97 9.06 -12.81
C ASP A 45 -12.65 10.40 -12.49
N HIS A 46 -13.57 10.43 -11.52
CA HIS A 46 -14.29 11.64 -11.10
C HIS A 46 -13.44 12.65 -10.33
N ILE A 47 -12.28 12.23 -9.78
CA ILE A 47 -11.31 13.13 -9.14
C ILE A 47 -10.08 13.38 -10.00
N TYR A 48 -10.05 12.83 -11.23
CA TYR A 48 -8.95 13.02 -12.17
C TYR A 48 -8.79 14.51 -12.52
N GLN A 49 -7.54 14.95 -12.55
CA GLN A 49 -7.15 16.29 -12.99
C GLN A 49 -6.07 16.16 -14.06
N ASP A 50 -6.14 16.99 -15.10
CA ASP A 50 -5.06 17.05 -16.07
C ASP A 50 -3.85 17.73 -15.42
N LYS A 51 -2.70 17.05 -15.45
CA LYS A 51 -1.45 17.55 -14.86
C LYS A 51 -0.95 18.89 -15.43
N HIS A 52 -1.53 19.35 -16.55
CA HIS A 52 -1.20 20.62 -17.19
C HIS A 52 -2.12 21.77 -16.74
N GLU A 53 -3.14 21.49 -15.95
CA GLU A 53 -4.01 22.50 -15.34
C GLU A 53 -3.32 23.19 -14.15
N ASN A 54 -3.85 24.35 -13.76
CA ASN A 54 -3.40 25.03 -12.55
C ASN A 54 -4.03 24.37 -11.31
N ASP A 55 -3.32 24.43 -10.18
CA ASP A 55 -3.80 23.95 -8.88
C ASP A 55 -4.14 22.46 -8.80
N VAL A 56 -3.45 21.61 -9.59
CA VAL A 56 -3.59 20.17 -9.54
C VAL A 56 -3.13 19.64 -8.17
N ASN A 57 -3.94 18.78 -7.59
CA ASN A 57 -3.66 18.14 -6.30
C ASN A 57 -3.77 16.61 -6.37
N PHE A 58 -4.10 16.05 -7.53
CA PHE A 58 -4.22 14.61 -7.74
C PHE A 58 -3.41 14.18 -8.95
N TYR A 59 -2.44 13.31 -8.71
CA TYR A 59 -1.50 12.83 -9.73
C TYR A 59 -1.48 11.30 -9.80
N MET A 60 -1.43 10.74 -10.99
CA MET A 60 -1.37 9.30 -11.23
C MET A 60 -0.04 8.91 -11.87
N HIS A 61 0.66 7.96 -11.25
CA HIS A 61 1.91 7.40 -11.73
C HIS A 61 1.72 5.96 -12.19
N TYR A 62 2.33 5.59 -13.31
CA TYR A 62 2.46 4.18 -13.66
C TYR A 62 3.60 3.56 -12.85
N GLY A 63 3.28 2.48 -12.13
CA GLY A 63 4.23 1.73 -11.33
C GLY A 63 3.70 0.37 -10.95
N ASP A 64 4.60 -0.52 -10.55
CA ASP A 64 4.30 -1.86 -10.06
C ASP A 64 5.12 -2.13 -8.80
N LEU A 65 4.54 -2.82 -7.83
CA LEU A 65 5.24 -3.21 -6.59
C LEU A 65 6.38 -4.21 -6.85
N THR A 66 6.41 -4.82 -8.03
CA THR A 66 7.51 -5.69 -8.48
C THR A 66 8.70 -4.93 -9.06
N ASP A 67 8.58 -3.62 -9.35
CA ASP A 67 9.62 -2.79 -9.96
C ASP A 67 10.25 -1.82 -8.94
N ALA A 68 11.35 -2.26 -8.31
CA ALA A 68 12.06 -1.47 -7.31
C ALA A 68 12.58 -0.14 -7.84
N THR A 69 13.11 -0.12 -9.06
CA THR A 69 13.69 1.10 -9.65
C THR A 69 12.64 2.15 -9.94
N ASN A 70 11.47 1.73 -10.41
CA ASN A 70 10.34 2.61 -10.64
C ASN A 70 9.79 3.16 -9.33
N LEU A 71 9.65 2.35 -8.28
CA LEU A 71 9.20 2.78 -6.95
C LEU A 71 10.16 3.82 -6.36
N ILE A 72 11.48 3.56 -6.40
CA ILE A 72 12.50 4.54 -5.94
C ILE A 72 12.37 5.86 -6.70
N ARG A 73 12.19 5.81 -8.03
CA ARG A 73 11.98 7.01 -8.85
C ARG A 73 10.74 7.79 -8.40
N ILE A 74 9.59 7.14 -8.23
CA ILE A 74 8.35 7.79 -7.81
C ILE A 74 8.51 8.43 -6.43
N VAL A 75 9.04 7.70 -5.44
CA VAL A 75 9.25 8.21 -4.08
C VAL A 75 10.24 9.39 -4.09
N LYS A 76 11.29 9.33 -4.93
CA LYS A 76 12.25 10.43 -5.10
C LYS A 76 11.61 11.69 -5.69
N GLU A 77 10.76 11.53 -6.70
CA GLU A 77 10.08 12.65 -7.38
C GLU A 77 9.02 13.30 -6.50
N THR A 78 8.25 12.49 -5.76
CA THR A 78 7.13 12.97 -4.95
C THR A 78 7.53 13.42 -3.55
N ARG A 79 8.59 12.85 -2.97
CA ARG A 79 9.06 13.13 -1.59
C ARG A 79 7.89 13.15 -0.58
N PRO A 80 7.11 12.07 -0.46
CA PRO A 80 5.86 12.08 0.29
C PRO A 80 6.09 12.21 1.79
N ASP A 81 5.20 12.94 2.45
CA ASP A 81 5.10 12.96 3.92
C ASP A 81 4.51 11.65 4.46
N GLU A 82 3.63 11.04 3.68
CA GLU A 82 2.91 9.82 4.07
C GLU A 82 2.79 8.86 2.89
N ILE A 83 3.11 7.58 3.11
CA ILE A 83 2.92 6.50 2.13
C ILE A 83 1.88 5.52 2.68
N TYR A 84 0.84 5.27 1.89
CA TYR A 84 -0.20 4.29 2.17
C TYR A 84 -0.07 3.10 1.20
N ASN A 85 0.45 1.99 1.69
CA ASN A 85 0.64 0.78 0.89
C ASN A 85 -0.61 -0.11 0.94
N LEU A 86 -1.54 0.15 0.02
CA LEU A 86 -2.79 -0.59 -0.13
C LEU A 86 -2.76 -1.57 -1.32
N GLY A 87 -1.76 -1.45 -2.20
CA GLY A 87 -1.60 -2.31 -3.37
C GLY A 87 -1.24 -3.74 -2.96
N ALA A 88 -1.96 -4.71 -3.53
CA ALA A 88 -1.73 -6.12 -3.28
C ALA A 88 -2.30 -7.00 -4.42
N GLN A 89 -1.82 -8.25 -4.51
CA GLN A 89 -2.58 -9.34 -5.10
C GLN A 89 -3.49 -9.89 -3.99
N SER A 90 -4.71 -9.34 -3.83
CA SER A 90 -5.56 -9.56 -2.67
C SER A 90 -6.54 -10.73 -2.78
N HIS A 91 -6.56 -11.44 -3.91
CA HIS A 91 -7.47 -12.56 -4.10
C HIS A 91 -6.87 -13.87 -3.56
N VAL A 92 -7.36 -14.35 -2.41
CA VAL A 92 -6.82 -15.51 -1.70
C VAL A 92 -6.75 -16.76 -2.59
N ALA A 93 -7.80 -17.09 -3.33
CA ALA A 93 -7.80 -18.28 -4.19
C ALA A 93 -6.73 -18.17 -5.30
N VAL A 94 -6.58 -17.02 -5.95
CA VAL A 94 -5.56 -16.79 -7.00
C VAL A 94 -4.14 -16.92 -6.43
N SER A 95 -3.93 -16.69 -5.13
CA SER A 95 -2.61 -16.85 -4.54
C SER A 95 -2.09 -18.30 -4.58
N PHE A 96 -2.97 -19.28 -4.65
CA PHE A 96 -2.59 -20.70 -4.83
C PHE A 96 -2.16 -21.01 -6.27
N ASP A 97 -2.75 -20.30 -7.25
CA ASP A 97 -2.39 -20.46 -8.67
C ASP A 97 -1.14 -19.66 -9.05
N SER A 98 -0.88 -18.56 -8.34
CA SER A 98 0.23 -17.63 -8.63
C SER A 98 0.99 -17.23 -7.35
N PRO A 99 1.58 -18.21 -6.61
CA PRO A 99 2.20 -17.95 -5.30
C PRO A 99 3.45 -17.07 -5.39
N GLU A 100 4.29 -17.23 -6.41
CA GLU A 100 5.49 -16.41 -6.60
C GLU A 100 5.12 -14.94 -6.86
N TYR A 101 4.16 -14.68 -7.76
CA TYR A 101 3.70 -13.33 -8.04
C TYR A 101 3.08 -12.69 -6.78
N THR A 102 2.28 -13.46 -6.03
CA THR A 102 1.69 -12.99 -4.77
C THR A 102 2.77 -12.61 -3.76
N ALA A 103 3.80 -13.44 -3.59
CA ALA A 103 4.92 -13.15 -2.70
C ALA A 103 5.74 -11.93 -3.18
N ASP A 104 5.96 -11.81 -4.47
CA ASP A 104 6.73 -10.70 -5.06
C ASP A 104 6.02 -9.35 -4.89
N VAL A 105 4.69 -9.32 -5.10
CA VAL A 105 3.87 -8.11 -4.94
C VAL A 105 3.67 -7.78 -3.46
N ASP A 106 3.17 -8.73 -2.66
CA ASP A 106 2.64 -8.45 -1.34
C ASP A 106 3.74 -8.42 -0.26
N ALA A 107 4.73 -9.29 -0.35
CA ALA A 107 5.84 -9.35 0.58
C ALA A 107 6.99 -8.43 0.14
N LEU A 108 7.61 -8.73 -1.01
CA LEU A 108 8.77 -7.99 -1.49
C LEU A 108 8.41 -6.57 -1.95
N GLY A 109 7.19 -6.34 -2.45
CA GLY A 109 6.70 -5.00 -2.77
C GLY A 109 6.72 -4.06 -1.57
N THR A 110 6.29 -4.54 -0.40
CA THR A 110 6.38 -3.79 0.87
C THR A 110 7.83 -3.47 1.22
N LEU A 111 8.74 -4.46 1.12
CA LEU A 111 10.16 -4.26 1.37
C LEU A 111 10.75 -3.20 0.41
N ARG A 112 10.40 -3.24 -0.89
CA ARG A 112 10.89 -2.26 -1.88
C ARG A 112 10.54 -0.82 -1.53
N ILE A 113 9.33 -0.58 -1.00
CA ILE A 113 8.92 0.78 -0.59
C ILE A 113 9.71 1.20 0.66
N LEU A 114 9.86 0.33 1.65
CA LEU A 114 10.67 0.61 2.84
C LEU A 114 12.12 0.89 2.48
N GLU A 115 12.71 0.12 1.55
CA GLU A 115 14.06 0.38 1.02
C GLU A 115 14.12 1.70 0.23
N ALA A 116 13.07 2.07 -0.52
CA ALA A 116 13.03 3.37 -1.19
C ALA A 116 13.09 4.52 -0.17
N ILE A 117 12.34 4.43 0.94
CA ILE A 117 12.41 5.40 2.05
C ILE A 117 13.84 5.49 2.59
N ARG A 118 14.46 4.34 2.89
CA ARG A 118 15.82 4.26 3.45
C ARG A 118 16.90 4.77 2.48
N ILE A 119 16.88 4.31 1.23
CA ILE A 119 17.88 4.70 0.20
C ILE A 119 17.83 6.20 -0.05
N LEU A 120 16.65 6.82 0.04
CA LEU A 120 16.46 8.25 -0.20
C LEU A 120 16.65 9.14 1.03
N GLY A 121 16.98 8.55 2.20
CA GLY A 121 17.19 9.29 3.45
C GLY A 121 15.91 9.96 3.96
N LEU A 122 14.76 9.27 3.85
CA LEU A 122 13.44 9.79 4.21
C LEU A 122 12.91 9.23 5.54
N GLU A 123 13.71 8.48 6.28
CA GLU A 123 13.32 7.76 7.50
C GLU A 123 12.69 8.68 8.56
N ASN A 124 13.16 9.91 8.65
CA ASN A 124 12.71 10.88 9.64
C ASN A 124 11.57 11.80 9.13
N THR A 125 11.19 11.71 7.86
CA THR A 125 10.22 12.63 7.24
C THR A 125 9.00 11.93 6.70
N THR A 126 9.15 10.71 6.17
CA THR A 126 8.05 9.96 5.56
C THR A 126 7.48 8.95 6.55
N LYS A 127 6.17 9.00 6.76
CA LYS A 127 5.42 8.00 7.53
C LYS A 127 4.93 6.91 6.59
N PHE A 128 4.93 5.67 7.06
CA PHE A 128 4.52 4.52 6.27
C PHE A 128 3.38 3.76 6.93
N TYR A 129 2.32 3.51 6.18
CA TYR A 129 1.20 2.67 6.57
C TYR A 129 1.12 1.45 5.67
N GLN A 130 1.02 0.26 6.27
CA GLN A 130 0.84 -1.02 5.60
C GLN A 130 -0.56 -1.56 5.85
N ALA A 131 -1.34 -1.71 4.79
CA ALA A 131 -2.58 -2.47 4.87
C ALA A 131 -2.24 -3.96 5.07
N SER A 132 -2.51 -4.46 6.27
CA SER A 132 -2.39 -5.87 6.58
C SER A 132 -3.77 -6.56 6.50
N THR A 133 -3.96 -7.72 7.07
CA THR A 133 -5.17 -8.51 6.84
C THR A 133 -5.51 -9.41 8.01
N SER A 134 -6.79 -9.66 8.26
CA SER A 134 -7.26 -10.68 9.21
C SER A 134 -6.86 -12.11 8.82
N GLU A 135 -6.49 -12.35 7.54
CA GLU A 135 -5.97 -13.63 7.06
C GLU A 135 -4.65 -14.04 7.75
N LEU A 136 -3.97 -13.10 8.43
CA LEU A 136 -2.82 -13.43 9.29
C LEU A 136 -3.20 -14.45 10.39
N TYR A 137 -4.40 -14.35 10.94
CA TYR A 137 -4.87 -15.26 11.96
C TYR A 137 -5.10 -16.69 11.43
N GLY A 138 -5.60 -16.81 10.20
CA GLY A 138 -5.74 -18.07 9.47
C GLY A 138 -6.45 -19.16 10.28
N LEU A 139 -5.71 -20.18 10.73
CA LEU A 139 -6.22 -21.16 11.70
C LEU A 139 -6.21 -20.52 13.09
N ILE A 140 -7.36 -20.01 13.49
CA ILE A 140 -7.51 -19.24 14.73
C ILE A 140 -7.01 -20.02 15.97
N GLN A 141 -6.17 -19.35 16.76
CA GLN A 141 -5.55 -19.93 17.97
C GLN A 141 -6.30 -19.53 19.24
N GLU A 142 -7.17 -18.54 19.17
CA GLU A 142 -7.98 -18.04 20.26
C GLU A 142 -9.42 -17.81 19.78
N LYS A 143 -10.40 -17.98 20.67
CA LYS A 143 -11.83 -17.80 20.34
C LYS A 143 -12.13 -16.37 19.88
N THR A 144 -11.48 -15.38 20.49
CA THR A 144 -11.57 -13.97 20.14
C THR A 144 -10.16 -13.46 19.85
N GLN A 145 -9.93 -12.96 18.63
CA GLN A 145 -8.62 -12.46 18.21
C GLN A 145 -8.34 -11.08 18.80
N SER A 146 -7.08 -10.82 19.06
CA SER A 146 -6.52 -9.53 19.43
C SER A 146 -5.16 -9.36 18.75
N GLU A 147 -4.53 -8.21 18.93
CA GLU A 147 -3.18 -7.93 18.40
C GLU A 147 -2.09 -8.83 19.03
N LYS A 148 -2.43 -9.58 20.10
CA LYS A 148 -1.54 -10.54 20.77
C LYS A 148 -1.79 -11.98 20.36
N THR A 149 -2.88 -12.25 19.67
CA THR A 149 -3.21 -13.59 19.18
C THR A 149 -2.15 -14.06 18.19
N PRO A 150 -1.56 -15.25 18.36
CA PRO A 150 -0.58 -15.77 17.41
C PRO A 150 -1.16 -15.91 16.00
N PHE A 151 -0.38 -15.49 15.01
CA PHE A 151 -0.72 -15.64 13.61
C PHE A 151 -0.46 -17.08 13.14
N TYR A 152 -1.37 -17.61 12.32
CA TYR A 152 -1.24 -18.93 11.71
C TYR A 152 -1.80 -18.92 10.28
N PRO A 153 -1.10 -18.26 9.32
CA PRO A 153 -1.59 -18.06 7.95
C PRO A 153 -1.84 -19.39 7.23
N ARG A 154 -2.88 -19.43 6.37
CA ARG A 154 -3.33 -20.65 5.69
C ARG A 154 -3.39 -20.52 4.16
N SER A 155 -2.81 -19.45 3.60
CA SER A 155 -2.71 -19.25 2.16
C SER A 155 -1.40 -18.58 1.78
N PRO A 156 -0.91 -18.72 0.52
CA PRO A 156 0.25 -17.96 0.05
C PRO A 156 0.08 -16.45 0.21
N TYR A 157 -1.14 -15.93 0.00
CA TYR A 157 -1.48 -14.54 0.28
C TYR A 157 -1.22 -14.17 1.75
N ALA A 158 -1.77 -14.93 2.68
CA ALA A 158 -1.62 -14.65 4.11
C ALA A 158 -0.15 -14.74 4.56
N VAL A 159 0.63 -15.69 4.02
CA VAL A 159 2.07 -15.81 4.29
C VAL A 159 2.85 -14.61 3.76
N ALA A 160 2.54 -14.14 2.55
CA ALA A 160 3.14 -12.94 1.99
C ALA A 160 2.82 -11.69 2.81
N LYS A 161 1.56 -11.53 3.24
CA LYS A 161 1.13 -10.45 4.13
C LYS A 161 1.76 -10.55 5.52
N LEU A 162 2.02 -11.76 6.03
CA LEU A 162 2.74 -11.95 7.30
C LEU A 162 4.20 -11.48 7.19
N TYR A 163 4.88 -11.77 6.07
CA TYR A 163 6.19 -11.19 5.82
C TYR A 163 6.12 -9.66 5.82
N ALA A 164 5.16 -9.08 5.08
CA ALA A 164 4.97 -7.62 5.02
C ALA A 164 4.74 -7.02 6.41
N TYR A 165 3.91 -7.64 7.23
CA TYR A 165 3.66 -7.22 8.61
C TYR A 165 4.95 -7.15 9.44
N TRP A 166 5.75 -8.22 9.42
CA TRP A 166 6.96 -8.30 10.22
C TRP A 166 8.11 -7.46 9.70
N ILE A 167 8.23 -7.29 8.38
CA ILE A 167 9.28 -6.43 7.83
C ILE A 167 9.02 -4.95 8.16
N VAL A 168 7.75 -4.52 8.22
CA VAL A 168 7.38 -3.16 8.66
C VAL A 168 7.79 -2.95 10.12
N ILE A 169 7.53 -3.91 11.01
CA ILE A 169 7.97 -3.83 12.42
C ILE A 169 9.49 -3.77 12.50
N ASN A 170 10.18 -4.65 11.76
CA ASN A 170 11.63 -4.69 11.74
C ASN A 170 12.24 -3.35 11.30
N TYR A 171 11.71 -2.74 10.22
CA TYR A 171 12.21 -1.45 9.73
C TYR A 171 11.91 -0.29 10.68
N ARG A 172 10.77 -0.32 11.36
CA ARG A 172 10.45 0.64 12.43
C ARG A 172 11.49 0.57 13.56
N GLU A 173 11.84 -0.63 13.99
CA GLU A 173 12.75 -0.84 15.11
C GLU A 173 14.23 -0.64 14.71
N ALA A 174 14.63 -1.11 13.52
CA ALA A 174 16.02 -1.04 13.07
C ALA A 174 16.43 0.34 12.54
N TYR A 175 15.52 1.05 11.87
CA TYR A 175 15.83 2.31 11.17
C TYR A 175 15.03 3.51 11.70
N ASN A 176 14.23 3.32 12.76
CA ASN A 176 13.41 4.36 13.38
C ASN A 176 12.43 5.04 12.40
N ILE A 177 11.97 4.31 11.38
CA ILE A 177 10.93 4.78 10.47
C ILE A 177 9.60 4.80 11.21
N TYR A 178 8.84 5.89 11.10
CA TYR A 178 7.45 5.89 11.57
C TYR A 178 6.60 4.99 10.65
N ALA A 179 6.49 3.73 11.02
CA ALA A 179 5.78 2.72 10.23
C ALA A 179 4.77 1.97 11.09
N CYS A 180 3.56 1.74 10.56
CA CYS A 180 2.51 1.01 11.25
C CYS A 180 1.81 0.01 10.31
N ASN A 181 1.30 -1.05 10.93
CA ASN A 181 0.38 -2.01 10.31
C ASN A 181 -1.01 -1.83 10.93
N ASP A 182 -2.02 -2.15 10.14
CA ASP A 182 -3.34 -2.50 10.67
C ASP A 182 -3.58 -4.02 10.58
N ILE A 183 -4.79 -4.44 10.91
CA ILE A 183 -5.30 -5.79 10.67
C ILE A 183 -6.73 -5.64 10.13
N LEU A 184 -6.83 -5.43 8.83
CA LEU A 184 -8.12 -5.23 8.18
C LEU A 184 -8.92 -6.53 8.10
N PHE A 185 -10.13 -6.49 8.57
CA PHE A 185 -11.15 -7.50 8.31
C PHE A 185 -11.89 -7.16 7.01
N ASN A 186 -12.68 -8.10 6.50
CA ASN A 186 -13.48 -7.87 5.31
C ASN A 186 -14.41 -6.67 5.52
N HIS A 187 -14.40 -5.78 4.56
CA HIS A 187 -15.26 -4.61 4.52
C HIS A 187 -15.67 -4.34 3.08
N GLU A 188 -16.87 -3.85 2.91
CA GLU A 188 -17.51 -3.64 1.61
C GLU A 188 -17.94 -2.19 1.44
N SER A 189 -18.08 -1.79 0.19
CA SER A 189 -18.55 -0.45 -0.17
C SER A 189 -19.35 -0.49 -1.46
N PRO A 190 -20.06 0.59 -1.82
CA PRO A 190 -20.73 0.71 -3.12
C PRO A 190 -19.80 0.72 -4.36
N ARG A 191 -18.49 0.82 -4.16
CA ARG A 191 -17.50 0.88 -5.25
C ARG A 191 -16.74 -0.40 -5.46
#